data_14d5237e13bf090d906ad25610dfbc71
#
_entry.id   14d5237e13bf090d906ad25610dfbc71
#
_cell.length_a   1.000
_cell.length_b   1.000
_cell.length_c   1.000
_cell.angle_alpha   90.00
_cell.angle_beta   90.00
_cell.angle_gamma   90.00
#
_symmetry.space_group_name_H-M   'P 1'
#
loop_
_entity.id
_entity.type
_entity.pdbx_description
1 polymer ?
#
loop_
_entity_poly.entity_id
_entity_poly.type
_entity_poly.pdbx_seq_one_letter_code
_entity_poly.pdbx_strand_id
1 'polypeptide(L)'
;MREYTQFYINGQWVDPVTPKTLEVLDPSTEEACATISLGSEADVDLAVAAAKAAFQSFSQTSVEERVGMLERMAEIFQRRIGEIAEAIRLEMGAPIKLASTAQAYAGLGHITEAAKILKGYTFTEDLGPHRVVKEPIGVCGLITPWNWPLNQVSCKVAPALAVGCTMVLKPSEIAPLSAYLYAEIMDEAGVPAGVFNLVNGDGPTVGEALSRHPDVDMMSFTGSTRAGSLVAQNAAPTVKRVTQELGGKSPNIILADADLEAAVTRGVMHMYNNTGQSCNAPSRMLVPRDLLSQAEAIAAKVTEGVVIGPTAEDSTTMGPVVSKIQWDKIQALIEGGIAEGAKVICGGPGLPEGIDRGYYVRPTVFSDVSNGMSIAEQEIFGPVLVMIPYDSEEEAIQIANDTPYGLAGYVQSGDLDHARQVASRIRAGNVHINGASPGMDVPFGGYKQSGNGREWGAHGFTDYLEIKAISGFEAA
;
A
#
# COMPACT_ATOMS: atom_id res chain seq x y z
N MET A 1 6.37 24.86 -12.76
CA MET A 1 5.96 23.45 -12.88
C MET A 1 7.25 22.64 -13.00
N ARG A 2 7.41 21.55 -12.25
CA ARG A 2 8.58 20.68 -12.35
C ARG A 2 8.39 19.74 -13.55
N GLU A 3 9.48 19.47 -14.30
CA GLU A 3 9.44 18.55 -15.45
C GLU A 3 10.25 17.29 -15.13
N TYR A 4 9.60 16.14 -15.18
CA TYR A 4 10.17 14.81 -14.98
C TYR A 4 9.90 13.95 -16.20
N THR A 5 10.52 14.33 -17.34
CA THR A 5 10.23 13.77 -18.66
C THR A 5 11.18 12.64 -19.09
N GLN A 6 12.09 12.24 -18.22
CA GLN A 6 13.02 11.13 -18.44
C GLN A 6 12.70 9.94 -17.58
N PHE A 7 13.11 8.75 -18.00
CA PHE A 7 13.09 7.51 -17.20
C PHE A 7 14.49 7.24 -16.67
N TYR A 8 14.58 6.54 -15.53
CA TYR A 8 15.86 6.09 -15.01
C TYR A 8 16.10 4.65 -15.45
N ILE A 9 16.97 4.44 -16.44
CA ILE A 9 17.26 3.14 -17.03
C ILE A 9 18.78 2.94 -17.10
N ASN A 10 19.26 1.80 -16.64
CA ASN A 10 20.68 1.43 -16.68
C ASN A 10 21.63 2.47 -16.06
N GLY A 11 21.22 3.05 -14.93
CA GLY A 11 22.02 4.07 -14.22
C GLY A 11 22.03 5.45 -14.90
N GLN A 12 21.10 5.72 -15.81
CA GLN A 12 21.03 6.98 -16.56
C GLN A 12 19.60 7.48 -16.68
N TRP A 13 19.44 8.81 -16.70
CA TRP A 13 18.20 9.45 -17.08
C TRP A 13 18.13 9.53 -18.62
N VAL A 14 17.12 8.87 -19.19
CA VAL A 14 16.95 8.72 -20.65
C VAL A 14 15.60 9.25 -21.11
N ASP A 15 15.56 9.80 -22.31
CA ASP A 15 14.31 10.24 -22.92
C ASP A 15 13.46 9.02 -23.34
N PRO A 16 12.11 9.12 -23.30
CA PRO A 16 11.23 8.07 -23.75
C PRO A 16 11.41 7.79 -25.25
N VAL A 17 11.28 6.52 -25.66
CA VAL A 17 11.33 6.12 -27.07
C VAL A 17 10.26 6.84 -27.89
N THR A 18 9.07 6.98 -27.31
CA THR A 18 7.97 7.73 -27.91
C THR A 18 7.52 8.82 -26.95
N PRO A 19 7.73 10.11 -27.27
CA PRO A 19 7.31 11.19 -26.39
C PRO A 19 5.80 11.23 -26.18
N LYS A 20 5.39 11.10 -24.94
CA LYS A 20 4.01 11.28 -24.48
C LYS A 20 4.07 11.79 -23.05
N THR A 21 3.33 12.84 -22.73
CA THR A 21 3.36 13.46 -21.42
C THR A 21 2.01 13.40 -20.71
N LEU A 22 2.04 13.52 -19.38
CA LEU A 22 0.89 13.64 -18.51
C LEU A 22 1.16 14.71 -17.46
N GLU A 23 0.17 15.55 -17.21
CA GLU A 23 0.20 16.49 -16.07
C GLU A 23 -0.14 15.75 -14.79
N VAL A 24 0.65 15.96 -13.75
CA VAL A 24 0.38 15.52 -12.38
C VAL A 24 -0.36 16.66 -11.69
N LEU A 25 -1.52 16.37 -11.15
CA LEU A 25 -2.37 17.37 -10.49
C LEU A 25 -2.16 17.38 -8.99
N ASP A 26 -2.10 18.56 -8.39
CA ASP A 26 -2.30 18.72 -6.94
C ASP A 26 -3.81 18.56 -6.65
N PRO A 27 -4.23 17.52 -5.94
CA PRO A 27 -5.63 17.24 -5.70
C PRO A 27 -6.32 18.27 -4.79
N SER A 28 -5.55 19.10 -4.09
CA SER A 28 -6.11 20.18 -3.25
C SER A 28 -6.50 21.42 -4.04
N THR A 29 -5.90 21.62 -5.21
CA THR A 29 -6.13 22.79 -6.06
C THR A 29 -6.66 22.46 -7.45
N GLU A 30 -6.61 21.20 -7.87
CA GLU A 30 -6.90 20.71 -9.22
C GLU A 30 -5.99 21.36 -10.29
N GLU A 31 -4.83 21.88 -9.88
CA GLU A 31 -3.86 22.50 -10.77
C GLU A 31 -2.69 21.55 -11.03
N ALA A 32 -2.12 21.64 -12.24
CA ALA A 32 -0.93 20.88 -12.57
C ALA A 32 0.27 21.34 -11.71
N CYS A 33 0.87 20.42 -10.95
CA CYS A 33 2.06 20.66 -10.15
C CYS A 33 3.35 20.17 -10.82
N ALA A 34 3.25 19.19 -11.73
CA ALA A 34 4.36 18.66 -12.51
C ALA A 34 3.92 18.08 -13.84
N THR A 35 4.89 17.79 -14.72
CA THR A 35 4.69 17.02 -15.95
C THR A 35 5.62 15.81 -15.95
N ILE A 36 5.09 14.64 -16.32
CA ILE A 36 5.85 13.40 -16.49
C ILE A 36 5.74 12.86 -17.91
N SER A 37 6.70 12.01 -18.31
CA SER A 37 6.54 11.16 -19.50
C SER A 37 5.76 9.89 -19.17
N LEU A 38 4.98 9.42 -20.15
CA LEU A 38 4.37 8.09 -20.14
C LEU A 38 5.14 7.19 -21.10
N GLY A 39 5.64 6.07 -20.59
CA GLY A 39 6.41 5.09 -21.36
C GLY A 39 5.57 4.26 -22.31
N SER A 40 6.27 3.59 -23.18
CA SER A 40 5.78 2.60 -24.13
C SER A 40 6.29 1.20 -23.80
N GLU A 41 5.85 0.19 -24.54
CA GLU A 41 6.39 -1.18 -24.48
C GLU A 41 7.90 -1.20 -24.76
N ALA A 42 8.38 -0.38 -25.70
CA ALA A 42 9.82 -0.29 -26.02
C ALA A 42 10.66 0.25 -24.85
N ASP A 43 10.12 1.16 -24.04
CA ASP A 43 10.81 1.64 -22.82
C ASP A 43 10.87 0.53 -21.76
N VAL A 44 9.84 -0.30 -21.65
CA VAL A 44 9.84 -1.49 -20.81
C VAL A 44 10.89 -2.49 -21.25
N ASP A 45 10.98 -2.77 -22.56
CA ASP A 45 11.99 -3.68 -23.12
C ASP A 45 13.41 -3.22 -22.79
N LEU A 46 13.71 -1.93 -22.92
CA LEU A 46 15.01 -1.35 -22.56
C LEU A 46 15.31 -1.51 -21.06
N ALA A 47 14.34 -1.24 -20.20
CA ALA A 47 14.50 -1.35 -18.76
C ALA A 47 14.70 -2.81 -18.31
N VAL A 48 13.91 -3.74 -18.86
CA VAL A 48 14.03 -5.18 -18.56
C VAL A 48 15.34 -5.74 -19.08
N ALA A 49 15.78 -5.35 -20.28
CA ALA A 49 17.08 -5.76 -20.81
C ALA A 49 18.24 -5.30 -19.91
N ALA A 50 18.19 -4.05 -19.39
CA ALA A 50 19.15 -3.53 -18.44
C ALA A 50 19.14 -4.32 -17.12
N ALA A 51 17.95 -4.61 -16.58
CA ALA A 51 17.79 -5.40 -15.36
C ALA A 51 18.34 -6.83 -15.53
N LYS A 52 18.04 -7.49 -16.66
CA LYS A 52 18.52 -8.84 -16.97
C LYS A 52 20.05 -8.89 -17.09
N ALA A 53 20.65 -7.89 -17.74
CA ALA A 53 22.10 -7.80 -17.84
C ALA A 53 22.77 -7.61 -16.48
N ALA A 54 22.24 -6.71 -15.65
CA ALA A 54 22.76 -6.44 -14.30
C ALA A 54 22.61 -7.63 -13.35
N PHE A 55 21.59 -8.46 -13.50
CA PHE A 55 21.31 -9.61 -12.62
C PHE A 55 22.47 -10.58 -12.56
N GLN A 56 23.21 -10.78 -13.66
CA GLN A 56 24.32 -11.74 -13.72
C GLN A 56 25.42 -11.45 -12.69
N SER A 57 25.74 -10.19 -12.46
CA SER A 57 26.73 -9.78 -11.46
C SER A 57 26.11 -9.46 -10.12
N PHE A 58 24.96 -8.80 -10.10
CA PHE A 58 24.32 -8.34 -8.87
C PHE A 58 23.86 -9.50 -7.98
N SER A 59 23.33 -10.58 -8.55
CA SER A 59 22.93 -11.79 -7.82
C SER A 59 24.09 -12.48 -7.08
N GLN A 60 25.34 -12.16 -7.44
CA GLN A 60 26.56 -12.73 -6.82
C GLN A 60 27.17 -11.81 -5.78
N THR A 61 26.60 -10.62 -5.55
CA THR A 61 27.10 -9.71 -4.50
C THR A 61 26.95 -10.31 -3.11
N SER A 62 27.86 -9.95 -2.22
CA SER A 62 27.82 -10.41 -0.84
C SER A 62 26.66 -9.75 -0.05
N VAL A 63 26.31 -10.35 1.09
CA VAL A 63 25.34 -9.78 2.03
C VAL A 63 25.82 -8.40 2.51
N GLU A 64 27.12 -8.27 2.81
CA GLU A 64 27.73 -7.02 3.30
C GLU A 64 27.63 -5.89 2.27
N GLU A 65 27.86 -6.19 0.99
CA GLU A 65 27.71 -5.18 -0.08
C GLU A 65 26.27 -4.68 -0.17
N ARG A 66 25.27 -5.56 -0.14
CA ARG A 66 23.86 -5.20 -0.20
C ARG A 66 23.37 -4.47 1.06
N VAL A 67 23.83 -4.88 2.25
CA VAL A 67 23.59 -4.15 3.50
C VAL A 67 24.15 -2.74 3.39
N GLY A 68 25.40 -2.58 2.92
CA GLY A 68 26.01 -1.26 2.74
C GLY A 68 25.24 -0.35 1.77
N MET A 69 24.64 -0.91 0.69
CA MET A 69 23.79 -0.15 -0.22
C MET A 69 22.51 0.34 0.48
N LEU A 70 21.80 -0.56 1.19
CA LEU A 70 20.58 -0.22 1.93
C LEU A 70 20.83 0.82 3.02
N GLU A 71 21.96 0.74 3.74
CA GLU A 71 22.32 1.72 4.77
C GLU A 71 22.60 3.10 4.15
N ARG A 72 23.35 3.18 3.03
CA ARG A 72 23.54 4.44 2.31
C ARG A 72 22.23 5.02 1.78
N MET A 73 21.34 4.17 1.23
CA MET A 73 20.01 4.60 0.82
C MET A 73 19.22 5.19 1.99
N ALA A 74 19.24 4.56 3.16
CA ALA A 74 18.55 5.04 4.35
C ALA A 74 19.10 6.40 4.82
N GLU A 75 20.42 6.60 4.82
CA GLU A 75 21.06 7.87 5.17
C GLU A 75 20.66 9.01 4.20
N ILE A 76 20.67 8.73 2.89
CA ILE A 76 20.28 9.70 1.87
C ILE A 76 18.79 10.01 1.96
N PHE A 77 17.96 9.00 2.13
CA PHE A 77 16.51 9.14 2.30
C PHE A 77 16.19 10.01 3.52
N GLN A 78 16.83 9.74 4.66
CA GLN A 78 16.66 10.52 5.89
C GLN A 78 17.05 12.00 5.68
N ARG A 79 18.12 12.27 4.95
CA ARG A 79 18.55 13.64 4.63
C ARG A 79 17.54 14.37 3.74
N ARG A 80 16.86 13.65 2.85
CA ARG A 80 15.89 14.19 1.87
C ARG A 80 14.43 14.08 2.34
N ILE A 81 14.16 13.70 3.60
CA ILE A 81 12.81 13.38 4.10
C ILE A 81 11.82 14.54 3.91
N GLY A 82 12.27 15.79 4.06
CA GLY A 82 11.41 16.96 3.86
C GLY A 82 11.02 17.19 2.39
N GLU A 83 11.94 16.92 1.46
CA GLU A 83 11.67 16.99 0.01
C GLU A 83 10.69 15.90 -0.42
N ILE A 84 10.85 14.70 0.13
CA ILE A 84 9.96 13.56 -0.07
C ILE A 84 8.56 13.86 0.45
N ALA A 85 8.46 14.39 1.67
CA ALA A 85 7.17 14.75 2.26
C ALA A 85 6.42 15.79 1.42
N GLU A 86 7.13 16.78 0.88
CA GLU A 86 6.54 17.80 0.01
C GLU A 86 6.08 17.21 -1.33
N ALA A 87 6.83 16.28 -1.93
CA ALA A 87 6.42 15.57 -3.13
C ALA A 87 5.12 14.78 -2.89
N ILE A 88 5.05 14.03 -1.78
CA ILE A 88 3.86 13.26 -1.38
C ILE A 88 2.65 14.19 -1.16
N ARG A 89 2.86 15.34 -0.48
CA ARG A 89 1.79 16.34 -0.28
C ARG A 89 1.23 16.83 -1.61
N LEU A 90 2.09 17.17 -2.56
CA LEU A 90 1.71 17.71 -3.86
C LEU A 90 0.97 16.69 -4.73
N GLU A 91 1.51 15.48 -4.87
CA GLU A 91 0.99 14.49 -5.81
C GLU A 91 -0.20 13.68 -5.27
N MET A 92 -0.27 13.49 -3.93
CA MET A 92 -1.25 12.61 -3.30
C MET A 92 -2.29 13.38 -2.47
N GLY A 93 -1.98 14.62 -2.09
CA GLY A 93 -2.87 15.44 -1.25
C GLY A 93 -2.83 15.08 0.23
N ALA A 94 -1.80 14.40 0.71
CA ALA A 94 -1.63 14.14 2.13
C ALA A 94 -1.35 15.46 2.88
N PRO A 95 -2.00 15.72 4.04
CA PRO A 95 -1.59 16.83 4.89
C PRO A 95 -0.10 16.76 5.20
N ILE A 96 0.59 17.91 5.18
CA ILE A 96 2.05 17.96 5.35
C ILE A 96 2.54 17.26 6.61
N LYS A 97 1.77 17.34 7.69
CA LYS A 97 2.06 16.63 8.93
C LYS A 97 2.02 15.12 8.75
N LEU A 98 1.01 14.58 8.06
CA LEU A 98 0.94 13.15 7.74
C LEU A 98 2.06 12.73 6.79
N ALA A 99 2.31 13.53 5.74
CA ALA A 99 3.36 13.25 4.78
C ALA A 99 4.75 13.20 5.44
N SER A 100 5.05 14.16 6.35
CA SER A 100 6.35 14.28 7.00
C SER A 100 6.57 13.35 8.20
N THR A 101 5.51 12.97 8.94
CA THR A 101 5.68 12.16 10.17
C THR A 101 5.33 10.69 10.00
N ALA A 102 4.61 10.32 8.93
CA ALA A 102 4.17 8.95 8.70
C ALA A 102 4.54 8.44 7.29
N GLN A 103 4.07 9.08 6.21
CA GLN A 103 4.21 8.51 4.88
C GLN A 103 5.66 8.41 4.40
N ALA A 104 6.44 9.48 4.56
CA ALA A 104 7.86 9.47 4.20
C ALA A 104 8.66 8.51 5.10
N TYR A 105 8.38 8.51 6.41
CA TYR A 105 9.05 7.61 7.36
C TYR A 105 8.70 6.14 7.15
N ALA A 106 7.52 5.81 6.63
CA ALA A 106 7.20 4.44 6.26
C ALA A 106 8.14 3.90 5.17
N GLY A 107 8.44 4.73 4.16
CA GLY A 107 9.42 4.39 3.13
C GLY A 107 10.82 4.14 3.70
N LEU A 108 11.30 5.04 4.56
CA LEU A 108 12.59 4.89 5.26
C LEU A 108 12.63 3.63 6.14
N GLY A 109 11.54 3.36 6.85
CA GLY A 109 11.44 2.22 7.74
C GLY A 109 11.63 0.88 7.03
N HIS A 110 11.06 0.71 5.84
CA HIS A 110 11.26 -0.51 5.05
C HIS A 110 12.71 -0.71 4.60
N ILE A 111 13.39 0.36 4.21
CA ILE A 111 14.82 0.28 3.84
C ILE A 111 15.66 -0.14 5.05
N THR A 112 15.41 0.51 6.20
CA THR A 112 16.14 0.25 7.46
C THR A 112 15.89 -1.17 7.97
N GLU A 113 14.63 -1.62 7.94
CA GLU A 113 14.27 -2.96 8.40
C GLU A 113 14.83 -4.04 7.46
N ALA A 114 14.81 -3.82 6.13
CA ALA A 114 15.42 -4.74 5.17
C ALA A 114 16.93 -4.90 5.42
N ALA A 115 17.65 -3.81 5.68
CA ALA A 115 19.07 -3.86 6.03
C ALA A 115 19.32 -4.65 7.33
N LYS A 116 18.49 -4.43 8.35
CA LYS A 116 18.56 -5.13 9.64
C LYS A 116 18.32 -6.63 9.49
N ILE A 117 17.26 -7.01 8.77
CA ILE A 117 16.90 -8.41 8.52
C ILE A 117 18.01 -9.11 7.74
N LEU A 118 18.52 -8.46 6.68
CA LEU A 118 19.53 -9.04 5.80
C LEU A 118 20.81 -9.44 6.56
N LYS A 119 21.23 -8.68 7.57
CA LYS A 119 22.42 -8.98 8.40
C LYS A 119 22.34 -10.34 9.09
N GLY A 120 21.13 -10.82 9.38
CA GLY A 120 20.91 -12.10 10.05
C GLY A 120 20.19 -13.14 9.21
N TYR A 121 19.93 -12.85 7.92
CA TYR A 121 19.13 -13.74 7.08
C TYR A 121 19.90 -14.98 6.65
N THR A 122 19.29 -16.15 6.81
CA THR A 122 19.88 -17.43 6.45
C THR A 122 19.48 -17.84 5.04
N PHE A 123 20.45 -17.83 4.11
CA PHE A 123 20.25 -18.21 2.72
C PHE A 123 20.49 -19.71 2.47
N THR A 124 21.10 -20.43 3.40
CA THR A 124 21.41 -21.85 3.26
C THR A 124 21.02 -22.63 4.52
N GLU A 125 20.52 -23.84 4.34
CA GLU A 125 20.15 -24.77 5.41
C GLU A 125 20.65 -26.18 5.06
N ASP A 126 21.43 -26.81 5.96
CA ASP A 126 21.93 -28.17 5.77
C ASP A 126 20.94 -29.18 6.37
N LEU A 127 20.48 -30.12 5.56
CA LEU A 127 19.55 -31.19 5.92
C LEU A 127 20.23 -32.57 5.70
N GLY A 128 21.05 -32.98 6.65
CA GLY A 128 21.88 -34.16 6.50
C GLY A 128 22.84 -34.02 5.32
N PRO A 129 22.89 -34.98 4.35
CA PRO A 129 23.76 -34.86 3.19
C PRO A 129 23.27 -33.92 2.10
N HIS A 130 22.25 -33.16 2.37
CA HIS A 130 21.62 -32.21 1.41
C HIS A 130 21.75 -30.78 1.89
N ARG A 131 21.80 -29.83 0.94
CA ARG A 131 21.74 -28.40 1.22
C ARG A 131 20.55 -27.77 0.52
N VAL A 132 19.77 -26.97 1.25
CA VAL A 132 18.76 -26.08 0.69
C VAL A 132 19.37 -24.70 0.56
N VAL A 133 19.25 -24.09 -0.62
CA VAL A 133 19.76 -22.76 -0.93
C VAL A 133 18.60 -21.87 -1.37
N LYS A 134 18.53 -20.65 -0.84
CA LYS A 134 17.63 -19.60 -1.28
C LYS A 134 18.40 -18.65 -2.17
N GLU A 135 17.97 -18.52 -3.42
CA GLU A 135 18.64 -17.71 -4.45
C GLU A 135 17.70 -16.60 -4.93
N PRO A 136 18.20 -15.40 -5.36
CA PRO A 136 17.34 -14.38 -5.94
C PRO A 136 16.60 -14.91 -7.17
N ILE A 137 15.29 -14.58 -7.24
CA ILE A 137 14.42 -15.12 -8.31
C ILE A 137 14.79 -14.62 -9.70
N GLY A 138 15.35 -13.42 -9.84
CA GLY A 138 15.67 -12.85 -11.15
C GLY A 138 15.30 -11.39 -11.27
N VAL A 139 14.70 -11.04 -12.41
CA VAL A 139 14.18 -9.70 -12.74
C VAL A 139 12.76 -9.55 -12.18
N CYS A 140 12.54 -8.55 -11.35
CA CYS A 140 11.26 -8.26 -10.72
C CYS A 140 10.56 -7.06 -11.39
N GLY A 141 9.33 -7.24 -11.86
CA GLY A 141 8.44 -6.17 -12.25
C GLY A 141 7.63 -5.69 -11.04
N LEU A 142 7.81 -4.43 -10.65
CA LEU A 142 7.18 -3.84 -9.48
C LEU A 142 6.16 -2.78 -9.93
N ILE A 143 4.90 -2.93 -9.54
CA ILE A 143 3.84 -1.96 -9.85
C ILE A 143 3.23 -1.48 -8.53
N THR A 144 3.28 -0.16 -8.29
CA THR A 144 2.84 0.44 -7.03
C THR A 144 1.69 1.43 -7.21
N PRO A 145 0.76 1.52 -6.23
CA PRO A 145 -0.32 2.48 -6.23
C PRO A 145 0.15 3.86 -5.70
N TRP A 146 -0.81 4.77 -5.60
CA TRP A 146 -0.62 6.17 -5.25
C TRP A 146 -0.87 6.53 -3.78
N ASN A 147 -1.51 5.64 -3.00
CA ASN A 147 -2.09 6.02 -1.70
C ASN A 147 -1.07 6.20 -0.55
N TRP A 148 0.01 5.43 -0.56
CA TRP A 148 1.17 5.54 0.33
C TRP A 148 2.44 5.41 -0.52
N PRO A 149 2.79 6.42 -1.35
CA PRO A 149 3.68 6.22 -2.50
C PRO A 149 5.00 5.54 -2.14
N LEU A 150 5.78 6.12 -1.24
CA LEU A 150 7.09 5.55 -0.90
C LEU A 150 7.05 4.38 0.08
N ASN A 151 5.99 4.23 0.88
CA ASN A 151 5.75 2.98 1.60
C ASN A 151 5.67 1.82 0.60
N GLN A 152 4.85 1.98 -0.44
CA GLN A 152 4.60 0.96 -1.45
C GLN A 152 5.81 0.68 -2.34
N VAL A 153 6.61 1.70 -2.65
CA VAL A 153 7.87 1.52 -3.40
C VAL A 153 8.89 0.79 -2.53
N SER A 154 9.14 1.28 -1.31
CA SER A 154 10.20 0.74 -0.45
C SER A 154 9.94 -0.68 0.02
N CYS A 155 8.68 -1.05 0.35
CA CYS A 155 8.35 -2.40 0.78
C CYS A 155 8.54 -3.48 -0.31
N LYS A 156 8.69 -3.06 -1.59
CA LYS A 156 9.02 -3.94 -2.71
C LYS A 156 10.49 -3.84 -3.12
N VAL A 157 11.00 -2.62 -3.27
CA VAL A 157 12.37 -2.39 -3.75
C VAL A 157 13.41 -2.85 -2.72
N ALA A 158 13.22 -2.53 -1.44
CA ALA A 158 14.19 -2.86 -0.41
C ALA A 158 14.39 -4.39 -0.24
N PRO A 159 13.35 -5.25 -0.13
CA PRO A 159 13.54 -6.69 -0.07
C PRO A 159 14.11 -7.27 -1.37
N ALA A 160 13.70 -6.80 -2.55
CA ALA A 160 14.25 -7.25 -3.84
C ALA A 160 15.76 -6.95 -3.91
N LEU A 161 16.19 -5.75 -3.54
CA LEU A 161 17.60 -5.35 -3.47
C LEU A 161 18.36 -6.20 -2.42
N ALA A 162 17.76 -6.39 -1.24
CA ALA A 162 18.36 -7.15 -0.14
C ALA A 162 18.72 -8.57 -0.52
N VAL A 163 17.86 -9.24 -1.28
CA VAL A 163 18.11 -10.64 -1.67
C VAL A 163 18.91 -10.78 -2.97
N GLY A 164 19.20 -9.69 -3.70
CA GLY A 164 20.04 -9.72 -4.90
C GLY A 164 19.27 -9.78 -6.23
N CYS A 165 17.98 -9.42 -6.24
CA CYS A 165 17.19 -9.27 -7.45
C CYS A 165 17.48 -7.93 -8.15
N THR A 166 17.24 -7.89 -9.47
CA THR A 166 17.15 -6.66 -10.24
C THR A 166 15.71 -6.33 -10.55
N MET A 167 15.39 -5.07 -10.90
CA MET A 167 13.99 -4.68 -10.96
C MET A 167 13.68 -3.56 -11.93
N VAL A 168 12.42 -3.53 -12.37
CA VAL A 168 11.79 -2.42 -13.08
C VAL A 168 10.59 -1.96 -12.27
N LEU A 169 10.60 -0.71 -11.82
CA LEU A 169 9.51 -0.08 -11.09
C LEU A 169 8.60 0.72 -12.03
N LYS A 170 7.31 0.44 -12.00
CA LYS A 170 6.25 1.31 -12.52
C LYS A 170 5.44 1.87 -11.36
N PRO A 171 5.68 3.11 -10.92
CA PRO A 171 4.81 3.76 -9.95
C PRO A 171 3.48 4.16 -10.58
N SER A 172 2.52 4.56 -9.74
CA SER A 172 1.29 5.17 -10.27
C SER A 172 1.59 6.46 -10.99
N GLU A 173 1.00 6.64 -12.16
CA GLU A 173 1.07 7.88 -12.95
C GLU A 173 0.39 9.07 -12.27
N ILE A 174 -0.44 8.80 -11.25
CA ILE A 174 -1.15 9.83 -10.47
C ILE A 174 -0.23 10.43 -9.39
N ALA A 175 0.64 9.60 -8.79
CA ALA A 175 1.57 10.00 -7.74
C ALA A 175 3.00 9.50 -8.05
N PRO A 176 3.67 10.06 -9.06
CA PRO A 176 4.96 9.58 -9.52
C PRO A 176 6.17 10.35 -8.96
N LEU A 177 5.97 11.54 -8.35
CA LEU A 177 7.08 12.47 -8.03
C LEU A 177 8.01 11.91 -6.97
N SER A 178 7.46 11.29 -5.93
CA SER A 178 8.24 10.65 -4.88
C SER A 178 9.05 9.46 -5.41
N ALA A 179 8.58 8.76 -6.46
CA ALA A 179 9.33 7.68 -7.09
C ALA A 179 10.54 8.19 -7.89
N TYR A 180 10.47 9.39 -8.48
CA TYR A 180 11.66 10.03 -9.06
C TYR A 180 12.71 10.34 -8.00
N LEU A 181 12.31 10.91 -6.87
CA LEU A 181 13.22 11.15 -5.74
C LEU A 181 13.84 9.84 -5.24
N TYR A 182 13.07 8.76 -5.26
CA TYR A 182 13.59 7.44 -4.90
C TYR A 182 14.64 6.95 -5.90
N ALA A 183 14.45 7.15 -7.21
CA ALA A 183 15.45 6.81 -8.22
C ALA A 183 16.74 7.63 -8.05
N GLU A 184 16.63 8.92 -7.74
CA GLU A 184 17.79 9.76 -7.40
C GLU A 184 18.54 9.25 -6.16
N ILE A 185 17.80 8.77 -5.14
CA ILE A 185 18.38 8.17 -3.93
C ILE A 185 19.14 6.87 -4.28
N MET A 186 18.59 6.04 -5.18
CA MET A 186 19.25 4.82 -5.66
C MET A 186 20.57 5.14 -6.37
N ASP A 187 20.56 6.16 -7.23
CA ASP A 187 21.75 6.62 -7.95
C ASP A 187 22.82 7.17 -6.99
N GLU A 188 22.43 8.08 -6.09
CA GLU A 188 23.32 8.68 -5.10
C GLU A 188 23.90 7.63 -4.12
N ALA A 189 23.15 6.59 -3.79
CA ALA A 189 23.60 5.49 -2.94
C ALA A 189 24.60 4.56 -3.64
N GLY A 190 24.82 4.74 -4.94
CA GLY A 190 25.73 3.94 -5.75
C GLY A 190 25.20 2.53 -6.03
N VAL A 191 23.89 2.38 -6.17
CA VAL A 191 23.29 1.13 -6.64
C VAL A 191 23.76 0.90 -8.09
N PRO A 192 24.28 -0.30 -8.43
CA PRO A 192 24.86 -0.53 -9.76
C PRO A 192 23.86 -0.31 -10.90
N ALA A 193 24.36 0.19 -12.02
CA ALA A 193 23.56 0.43 -13.22
C ALA A 193 22.75 -0.83 -13.62
N GLY A 194 21.47 -0.65 -13.95
CA GLY A 194 20.54 -1.70 -14.34
C GLY A 194 19.91 -2.47 -13.18
N VAL A 195 20.42 -2.39 -11.95
CA VAL A 195 19.82 -3.08 -10.78
C VAL A 195 18.42 -2.53 -10.47
N PHE A 196 18.28 -1.22 -10.54
CA PHE A 196 17.01 -0.52 -10.40
C PHE A 196 16.73 0.30 -11.68
N ASN A 197 15.52 0.19 -12.19
CA ASN A 197 15.05 0.96 -13.33
C ASN A 197 13.65 1.51 -13.02
N LEU A 198 13.36 2.73 -13.48
CA LEU A 198 12.09 3.42 -13.31
C LEU A 198 11.48 3.76 -14.66
N VAL A 199 10.30 3.25 -14.97
CA VAL A 199 9.51 3.60 -16.16
C VAL A 199 8.11 4.02 -15.72
N ASN A 200 7.80 5.31 -15.86
CA ASN A 200 6.43 5.79 -15.63
C ASN A 200 5.53 5.44 -16.81
N GLY A 201 4.26 5.24 -16.51
CA GLY A 201 3.26 4.94 -17.52
C GLY A 201 1.95 4.48 -16.93
N ASP A 202 0.95 4.37 -17.79
CA ASP A 202 -0.36 3.87 -17.39
C ASP A 202 -0.40 2.34 -17.25
N GLY A 203 -1.48 1.84 -16.65
CA GLY A 203 -1.68 0.40 -16.45
C GLY A 203 -1.79 -0.37 -17.77
N PRO A 204 -2.65 0.08 -18.75
CA PRO A 204 -2.86 -0.62 -20.01
C PRO A 204 -1.64 -0.69 -20.94
N THR A 205 -0.69 0.23 -20.81
CA THR A 205 0.52 0.25 -21.67
C THR A 205 1.70 -0.35 -20.93
N VAL A 206 2.29 0.39 -19.99
CA VAL A 206 3.52 -0.02 -19.28
C VAL A 206 3.27 -1.15 -18.29
N GLY A 207 2.15 -1.08 -17.55
CA GLY A 207 1.79 -2.14 -16.59
C GLY A 207 1.54 -3.48 -17.26
N GLU A 208 0.83 -3.48 -18.39
CA GLU A 208 0.55 -4.70 -19.17
C GLU A 208 1.83 -5.23 -19.82
N ALA A 209 2.62 -4.38 -20.48
CA ALA A 209 3.88 -4.77 -21.09
C ALA A 209 4.83 -5.42 -20.06
N LEU A 210 5.00 -4.81 -18.90
CA LEU A 210 5.83 -5.36 -17.83
C LEU A 210 5.32 -6.70 -17.32
N SER A 211 3.99 -6.84 -17.13
CA SER A 211 3.37 -8.07 -16.61
C SER A 211 3.53 -9.27 -17.56
N ARG A 212 3.48 -9.05 -18.88
CA ARG A 212 3.61 -10.11 -19.88
C ARG A 212 5.04 -10.34 -20.37
N HIS A 213 6.00 -9.46 -19.99
CA HIS A 213 7.37 -9.53 -20.53
C HIS A 213 8.04 -10.88 -20.23
N PRO A 214 8.60 -11.59 -21.23
CA PRO A 214 9.14 -12.94 -21.05
C PRO A 214 10.38 -13.00 -20.16
N ASP A 215 11.16 -11.92 -20.09
CA ASP A 215 12.38 -11.83 -19.30
C ASP A 215 12.14 -11.22 -17.88
N VAL A 216 10.89 -11.10 -17.44
CA VAL A 216 10.52 -10.80 -16.05
C VAL A 216 10.18 -12.11 -15.36
N ASP A 217 10.83 -12.39 -14.25
CA ASP A 217 10.69 -13.65 -13.51
C ASP A 217 9.58 -13.58 -12.43
N MET A 218 9.30 -12.38 -11.93
CA MET A 218 8.31 -12.12 -10.89
C MET A 218 7.61 -10.80 -11.09
N MET A 219 6.31 -10.75 -10.80
CA MET A 219 5.53 -9.51 -10.63
C MET A 219 5.17 -9.33 -9.16
N SER A 220 5.45 -8.14 -8.61
CA SER A 220 4.89 -7.68 -7.34
C SER A 220 3.98 -6.49 -7.61
N PHE A 221 2.70 -6.67 -7.30
CA PHE A 221 1.64 -5.72 -7.61
C PHE A 221 0.90 -5.29 -6.34
N THR A 222 0.69 -3.99 -6.18
CA THR A 222 -0.27 -3.45 -5.21
C THR A 222 -1.26 -2.54 -5.94
N GLY A 223 -2.56 -2.75 -5.69
CA GLY A 223 -3.63 -1.96 -6.31
C GLY A 223 -5.01 -2.59 -6.18
N SER A 224 -5.91 -2.29 -7.12
CA SER A 224 -7.26 -2.85 -7.08
C SER A 224 -7.30 -4.34 -7.46
N THR A 225 -8.27 -5.09 -6.91
CA THR A 225 -8.49 -6.51 -7.23
C THR A 225 -8.63 -6.74 -8.74
N ARG A 226 -9.34 -5.84 -9.45
CA ARG A 226 -9.48 -5.93 -10.92
C ARG A 226 -8.14 -5.84 -11.63
N ALA A 227 -7.30 -4.89 -11.27
CA ALA A 227 -5.99 -4.71 -11.92
C ALA A 227 -5.02 -5.85 -11.53
N GLY A 228 -5.06 -6.32 -10.28
CA GLY A 228 -4.26 -7.48 -9.85
C GLY A 228 -4.62 -8.76 -10.62
N SER A 229 -5.90 -8.99 -10.87
CA SER A 229 -6.35 -10.12 -11.70
C SER A 229 -5.81 -10.04 -13.13
N LEU A 230 -5.76 -8.83 -13.74
CA LEU A 230 -5.18 -8.64 -15.07
C LEU A 230 -3.65 -8.89 -15.07
N VAL A 231 -2.93 -8.41 -14.05
CA VAL A 231 -1.49 -8.68 -13.91
C VAL A 231 -1.23 -10.18 -13.84
N ALA A 232 -1.99 -10.93 -13.03
CA ALA A 232 -1.85 -12.37 -12.93
C ALA A 232 -2.17 -13.10 -14.25
N GLN A 233 -3.21 -12.67 -14.98
CA GLN A 233 -3.56 -13.20 -16.28
C GLN A 233 -2.44 -12.97 -17.32
N ASN A 234 -1.88 -11.76 -17.36
CA ASN A 234 -0.78 -11.41 -18.27
C ASN A 234 0.52 -12.17 -17.92
N ALA A 235 0.76 -12.45 -16.66
CA ALA A 235 1.93 -13.19 -16.18
C ALA A 235 1.86 -14.70 -16.44
N ALA A 236 0.64 -15.28 -16.52
CA ALA A 236 0.41 -16.72 -16.61
C ALA A 236 1.13 -17.44 -17.77
N PRO A 237 1.22 -16.90 -19.02
CA PRO A 237 1.88 -17.58 -20.13
C PRO A 237 3.33 -17.94 -19.90
N THR A 238 4.06 -17.21 -19.05
CA THR A 238 5.46 -17.46 -18.73
C THR A 238 5.65 -18.12 -17.35
N VAL A 239 4.55 -18.47 -16.66
CA VAL A 239 4.56 -19.12 -15.34
C VAL A 239 5.34 -18.32 -14.27
N LYS A 240 5.50 -17.01 -14.47
CA LYS A 240 6.23 -16.17 -13.50
C LYS A 240 5.47 -16.06 -12.18
N ARG A 241 6.20 -15.89 -11.10
CA ARG A 241 5.62 -15.65 -9.77
C ARG A 241 4.86 -14.33 -9.77
N VAL A 242 3.71 -14.30 -9.12
CA VAL A 242 2.91 -13.07 -8.93
C VAL A 242 2.54 -12.95 -7.47
N THR A 243 2.98 -11.86 -6.82
CA THR A 243 2.51 -11.47 -5.50
C THR A 243 1.59 -10.27 -5.61
N GLN A 244 0.55 -10.23 -4.80
CA GLN A 244 -0.52 -9.26 -4.93
C GLN A 244 -0.94 -8.76 -3.55
N GLU A 245 -0.94 -7.44 -3.40
CA GLU A 245 -1.56 -6.71 -2.30
C GLU A 245 -2.71 -5.90 -2.86
N LEU A 246 -3.94 -6.27 -2.50
CA LEU A 246 -5.15 -5.75 -3.13
C LEU A 246 -6.06 -5.05 -2.12
N GLY A 247 -7.31 -4.82 -2.51
CA GLY A 247 -8.27 -4.09 -1.69
C GLY A 247 -8.67 -4.79 -0.39
N GLY A 248 -9.35 -4.05 0.47
CA GLY A 248 -9.87 -4.53 1.73
C GLY A 248 -11.21 -3.91 2.10
N LYS A 249 -11.92 -4.57 3.00
CA LYS A 249 -13.14 -4.07 3.67
C LYS A 249 -13.06 -4.49 5.14
N SER A 250 -12.05 -3.97 5.82
CA SER A 250 -11.63 -4.47 7.12
C SER A 250 -12.67 -4.23 8.21
N PRO A 251 -13.03 -5.28 8.98
CA PRO A 251 -13.92 -5.13 10.13
C PRO A 251 -13.17 -4.58 11.34
N ASN A 252 -13.82 -3.73 12.12
CA ASN A 252 -13.43 -3.33 13.48
C ASN A 252 -14.53 -3.78 14.45
N ILE A 253 -14.32 -4.88 15.15
CA ILE A 253 -15.27 -5.44 16.10
C ILE A 253 -15.06 -4.74 17.44
N ILE A 254 -16.09 -4.05 17.91
CA ILE A 254 -16.15 -3.50 19.26
C ILE A 254 -16.93 -4.49 20.12
N LEU A 255 -16.26 -5.20 21.02
CA LEU A 255 -16.91 -6.14 21.95
C LEU A 255 -17.64 -5.40 23.07
N ALA A 256 -18.62 -6.05 23.69
CA ALA A 256 -19.48 -5.44 24.71
C ALA A 256 -18.73 -4.97 25.96
N ASP A 257 -17.57 -5.55 26.23
CA ASP A 257 -16.69 -5.21 27.36
C ASP A 257 -15.63 -4.14 27.03
N ALA A 258 -15.60 -3.65 25.79
CA ALA A 258 -14.65 -2.63 25.38
C ALA A 258 -14.97 -1.26 26.01
N ASP A 259 -13.93 -0.44 26.23
CA ASP A 259 -14.13 0.99 26.44
C ASP A 259 -14.68 1.61 25.14
N LEU A 260 -15.99 1.81 25.10
CA LEU A 260 -16.71 2.23 23.91
C LEU A 260 -16.21 3.58 23.38
N GLU A 261 -15.98 4.57 24.25
CA GLU A 261 -15.52 5.89 23.81
C GLU A 261 -14.13 5.83 23.17
N ALA A 262 -13.20 5.15 23.83
CA ALA A 262 -11.85 4.98 23.30
C ALA A 262 -11.83 4.14 22.00
N ALA A 263 -12.62 3.07 21.93
CA ALA A 263 -12.68 2.15 20.79
C ALA A 263 -13.29 2.82 19.55
N VAL A 264 -14.42 3.51 19.71
CA VAL A 264 -15.08 4.24 18.59
C VAL A 264 -14.22 5.40 18.13
N THR A 265 -13.69 6.21 19.07
CA THR A 265 -12.81 7.34 18.72
C THR A 265 -11.62 6.88 17.89
N ARG A 266 -10.93 5.83 18.33
CA ARG A 266 -9.79 5.25 17.63
C ARG A 266 -10.17 4.72 16.24
N GLY A 267 -11.30 4.03 16.14
CA GLY A 267 -11.81 3.47 14.89
C GLY A 267 -12.14 4.55 13.87
N VAL A 268 -12.83 5.62 14.27
CA VAL A 268 -13.16 6.77 13.41
C VAL A 268 -11.89 7.48 12.95
N MET A 269 -10.99 7.81 13.86
CA MET A 269 -9.72 8.48 13.52
C MET A 269 -8.86 7.64 12.59
N HIS A 270 -8.81 6.31 12.80
CA HIS A 270 -8.08 5.41 11.90
C HIS A 270 -8.73 5.34 10.52
N MET A 271 -10.06 5.33 10.44
CA MET A 271 -10.77 5.36 9.16
C MET A 271 -10.48 6.63 8.36
N TYR A 272 -10.34 7.77 9.04
CA TYR A 272 -10.09 9.06 8.38
C TYR A 272 -8.61 9.33 8.11
N ASN A 273 -7.70 8.51 8.67
CA ASN A 273 -6.27 8.62 8.37
C ASN A 273 -6.06 8.47 6.85
N ASN A 274 -5.21 9.33 6.29
CA ASN A 274 -4.97 9.41 4.85
C ASN A 274 -6.26 9.58 4.02
N THR A 275 -7.26 10.26 4.58
CA THR A 275 -8.59 10.49 3.96
C THR A 275 -9.28 9.17 3.60
N GLY A 276 -9.08 8.12 4.39
CA GLY A 276 -9.63 6.77 4.15
C GLY A 276 -9.00 6.01 2.98
N GLN A 277 -7.91 6.51 2.42
CA GLN A 277 -7.23 5.93 1.26
C GLN A 277 -6.14 4.91 1.66
N SER A 278 -6.54 3.94 2.48
CA SER A 278 -5.66 2.86 2.95
C SER A 278 -6.37 1.51 2.80
N CYS A 279 -5.70 0.55 2.19
CA CYS A 279 -6.27 -0.78 1.92
C CYS A 279 -6.70 -1.53 3.19
N ASN A 280 -6.05 -1.26 4.32
CA ASN A 280 -6.35 -1.83 5.63
C ASN A 280 -7.30 -0.97 6.48
N ALA A 281 -7.85 0.15 5.98
CA ALA A 281 -8.72 1.03 6.74
C ALA A 281 -9.90 0.27 7.38
N PRO A 282 -10.22 0.49 8.69
CA PRO A 282 -11.30 -0.19 9.42
C PRO A 282 -12.68 0.34 9.01
N SER A 283 -13.07 0.12 7.76
CA SER A 283 -14.23 0.76 7.15
C SER A 283 -15.59 0.18 7.59
N ARG A 284 -15.62 -1.02 8.19
CA ARG A 284 -16.81 -1.61 8.80
C ARG A 284 -16.63 -1.69 10.31
N MET A 285 -17.31 -0.84 11.06
CA MET A 285 -17.33 -0.89 12.54
C MET A 285 -18.53 -1.72 13.00
N LEU A 286 -18.27 -2.87 13.61
CA LEU A 286 -19.29 -3.76 14.14
C LEU A 286 -19.51 -3.41 15.61
N VAL A 287 -20.75 -3.08 15.97
CA VAL A 287 -21.10 -2.54 17.30
C VAL A 287 -22.25 -3.35 17.91
N PRO A 288 -22.20 -3.72 19.21
CA PRO A 288 -23.36 -4.30 19.88
C PRO A 288 -24.60 -3.43 19.71
N ARG A 289 -25.75 -4.01 19.35
CA ARG A 289 -26.96 -3.25 19.00
C ARG A 289 -27.42 -2.32 20.12
N ASP A 290 -27.30 -2.71 21.36
CA ASP A 290 -27.65 -1.91 22.52
C ASP A 290 -26.70 -0.72 22.78
N LEU A 291 -25.50 -0.75 22.23
CA LEU A 291 -24.51 0.34 22.30
C LEU A 291 -24.49 1.23 21.04
N LEU A 292 -25.25 0.88 19.99
CA LEU A 292 -25.16 1.55 18.68
C LEU A 292 -25.44 3.06 18.80
N SER A 293 -26.48 3.49 19.51
CA SER A 293 -26.80 4.91 19.65
C SER A 293 -25.71 5.71 20.37
N GLN A 294 -25.01 5.09 21.32
CA GLN A 294 -23.87 5.72 21.99
C GLN A 294 -22.67 5.81 21.05
N ALA A 295 -22.39 4.76 20.29
CA ALA A 295 -21.34 4.75 19.29
C ALA A 295 -21.57 5.79 18.19
N GLU A 296 -22.82 5.96 17.72
CA GLU A 296 -23.22 7.03 16.78
C GLU A 296 -22.88 8.42 17.31
N ALA A 297 -23.24 8.70 18.56
CA ALA A 297 -22.98 10.01 19.17
C ALA A 297 -21.48 10.29 19.33
N ILE A 298 -20.69 9.29 19.72
CA ILE A 298 -19.22 9.39 19.81
C ILE A 298 -18.63 9.64 18.43
N ALA A 299 -19.04 8.88 17.40
CA ALA A 299 -18.53 9.01 16.05
C ALA A 299 -18.83 10.38 15.44
N ALA A 300 -20.06 10.92 15.64
CA ALA A 300 -20.43 12.26 15.23
C ALA A 300 -19.50 13.31 15.87
N LYS A 301 -19.33 13.25 17.19
CA LYS A 301 -18.46 14.17 17.94
C LYS A 301 -17.00 14.12 17.47
N VAL A 302 -16.47 12.94 17.20
CA VAL A 302 -15.10 12.79 16.68
C VAL A 302 -14.98 13.35 15.27
N THR A 303 -15.98 13.13 14.42
CA THR A 303 -16.02 13.63 13.05
C THR A 303 -16.07 15.16 12.99
N GLU A 304 -16.80 15.82 13.90
CA GLU A 304 -16.83 17.29 14.05
C GLU A 304 -15.45 17.89 14.36
N GLY A 305 -14.57 17.13 14.98
CA GLY A 305 -13.20 17.55 15.30
C GLY A 305 -12.21 17.43 14.13
N VAL A 306 -12.62 16.91 12.97
CA VAL A 306 -11.74 16.74 11.81
C VAL A 306 -11.55 18.10 11.11
N VAL A 307 -10.29 18.53 11.00
CA VAL A 307 -9.94 19.78 10.30
C VAL A 307 -9.62 19.45 8.84
N ILE A 308 -10.52 19.87 7.94
CA ILE A 308 -10.37 19.72 6.49
C ILE A 308 -9.87 21.04 5.93
N GLY A 309 -8.82 21.03 5.12
CA GLY A 309 -8.25 22.27 4.61
C GLY A 309 -7.04 22.10 3.70
N PRO A 310 -6.33 23.20 3.42
CA PRO A 310 -5.13 23.17 2.60
C PRO A 310 -4.07 22.22 3.18
N THR A 311 -3.52 21.38 2.32
CA THR A 311 -2.59 20.31 2.72
C THR A 311 -1.24 20.81 3.26
N ALA A 312 -0.90 22.06 2.98
CA ALA A 312 0.32 22.72 3.46
C ALA A 312 0.21 23.26 4.91
N GLU A 313 -1.00 23.31 5.47
CA GLU A 313 -1.22 23.82 6.82
C GLU A 313 -1.07 22.74 7.88
N ASP A 314 -0.30 22.99 8.93
CA ASP A 314 -0.06 22.03 10.03
C ASP A 314 -1.33 21.67 10.82
N SER A 315 -2.35 22.52 10.78
CA SER A 315 -3.65 22.29 11.42
C SER A 315 -4.54 21.30 10.65
N THR A 316 -4.29 21.10 9.36
CA THR A 316 -5.08 20.21 8.52
C THR A 316 -4.84 18.75 8.92
N THR A 317 -5.92 18.07 9.31
CA THR A 317 -5.87 16.64 9.69
C THR A 317 -6.38 15.71 8.58
N MET A 318 -7.18 16.22 7.65
CA MET A 318 -7.68 15.48 6.50
C MET A 318 -7.59 16.33 5.22
N GLY A 319 -6.88 15.81 4.22
CA GLY A 319 -6.73 16.40 2.90
C GLY A 319 -7.80 15.93 1.91
N PRO A 320 -7.63 16.22 0.60
CA PRO A 320 -8.47 15.71 -0.47
C PRO A 320 -8.21 14.21 -0.72
N VAL A 321 -9.06 13.58 -1.51
CA VAL A 321 -8.73 12.31 -2.19
C VAL A 321 -7.93 12.61 -3.45
N VAL A 322 -7.17 11.61 -3.91
CA VAL A 322 -6.09 11.82 -4.89
C VAL A 322 -6.53 12.33 -6.26
N SER A 323 -7.78 12.10 -6.68
CA SER A 323 -8.22 12.45 -8.04
C SER A 323 -9.72 12.59 -8.15
N LYS A 324 -10.16 13.24 -9.24
CA LYS A 324 -11.59 13.34 -9.59
C LYS A 324 -12.26 11.97 -9.75
N ILE A 325 -11.57 11.00 -10.33
CA ILE A 325 -12.12 9.65 -10.52
C ILE A 325 -12.44 9.01 -9.16
N GLN A 326 -11.55 9.16 -8.18
CA GLN A 326 -11.80 8.67 -6.82
C GLN A 326 -12.91 9.46 -6.14
N TRP A 327 -12.93 10.78 -6.29
CA TRP A 327 -13.98 11.62 -5.75
C TRP A 327 -15.35 11.21 -6.29
N ASP A 328 -15.51 11.08 -7.61
CA ASP A 328 -16.76 10.67 -8.26
C ASP A 328 -17.24 9.29 -7.77
N LYS A 329 -16.31 8.32 -7.67
CA LYS A 329 -16.61 6.97 -7.15
C LYS A 329 -17.13 7.03 -5.71
N ILE A 330 -16.48 7.82 -4.85
CA ILE A 330 -16.86 7.95 -3.44
C ILE A 330 -18.23 8.60 -3.32
N GLN A 331 -18.49 9.69 -4.07
CA GLN A 331 -19.79 10.36 -4.08
C GLN A 331 -20.91 9.39 -4.51
N ALA A 332 -20.71 8.66 -5.59
CA ALA A 332 -21.69 7.67 -6.07
C ALA A 332 -21.98 6.57 -5.02
N LEU A 333 -20.98 6.13 -4.28
CA LEU A 333 -21.16 5.14 -3.21
C LEU A 333 -21.88 5.73 -1.99
N ILE A 334 -21.61 6.98 -1.61
CA ILE A 334 -22.34 7.68 -0.55
C ILE A 334 -23.82 7.81 -0.94
N GLU A 335 -24.12 8.27 -2.16
CA GLU A 335 -25.49 8.40 -2.68
C GLU A 335 -26.18 7.04 -2.76
N GLY A 336 -25.46 5.99 -3.19
CA GLY A 336 -25.95 4.62 -3.22
C GLY A 336 -26.36 4.11 -1.84
N GLY A 337 -25.51 4.32 -0.82
CA GLY A 337 -25.82 3.93 0.57
C GLY A 337 -27.09 4.65 1.12
N ILE A 338 -27.26 5.94 0.79
CA ILE A 338 -28.47 6.69 1.14
C ILE A 338 -29.70 6.08 0.44
N ALA A 339 -29.57 5.78 -0.86
CA ALA A 339 -30.66 5.19 -1.64
C ALA A 339 -31.04 3.77 -1.18
N GLU A 340 -30.08 2.99 -0.66
CA GLU A 340 -30.31 1.69 -0.03
C GLU A 340 -30.93 1.80 1.38
N GLY A 341 -31.08 3.00 1.93
CA GLY A 341 -31.72 3.25 3.20
C GLY A 341 -30.78 3.27 4.42
N ALA A 342 -29.46 3.31 4.23
CA ALA A 342 -28.54 3.49 5.32
C ALA A 342 -28.72 4.84 6.00
N LYS A 343 -28.66 4.87 7.35
CA LYS A 343 -28.80 6.08 8.16
C LYS A 343 -27.51 6.91 8.12
N VAL A 344 -27.56 8.12 7.58
CA VAL A 344 -26.43 9.07 7.66
C VAL A 344 -26.40 9.69 9.05
N ILE A 345 -25.32 9.54 9.78
CA ILE A 345 -25.09 10.17 11.09
C ILE A 345 -24.47 11.56 10.91
N CYS A 346 -23.47 11.67 10.03
CA CYS A 346 -22.82 12.94 9.66
C CYS A 346 -22.17 12.81 8.28
N GLY A 347 -21.79 13.96 7.69
CA GLY A 347 -21.19 14.02 6.36
C GLY A 347 -22.22 13.99 5.23
N GLY A 348 -22.14 13.01 4.35
CA GLY A 348 -22.98 12.89 3.15
C GLY A 348 -22.31 13.43 1.88
N PRO A 349 -23.03 13.49 0.74
CA PRO A 349 -22.45 13.86 -0.55
C PRO A 349 -22.07 15.35 -0.64
N GLY A 350 -21.17 15.64 -1.58
CA GLY A 350 -20.72 17.00 -1.91
C GLY A 350 -19.43 17.40 -1.21
N LEU A 351 -19.02 18.65 -1.46
CA LEU A 351 -17.84 19.24 -0.85
C LEU A 351 -18.08 19.63 0.62
N PRO A 352 -17.05 19.63 1.47
CA PRO A 352 -17.13 20.18 2.81
C PRO A 352 -17.52 21.68 2.78
N GLU A 353 -18.15 22.16 3.88
CA GLU A 353 -18.52 23.57 4.00
C GLU A 353 -17.28 24.48 3.95
N GLY A 354 -17.38 25.57 3.18
CA GLY A 354 -16.29 26.55 3.00
C GLY A 354 -15.19 26.11 2.02
N ILE A 355 -15.31 24.95 1.40
CA ILE A 355 -14.40 24.47 0.36
C ILE A 355 -15.16 24.43 -0.98
N ASP A 356 -14.66 25.15 -1.96
CA ASP A 356 -15.26 25.28 -3.30
C ASP A 356 -14.42 24.65 -4.43
N ARG A 357 -13.21 24.17 -4.11
CA ARG A 357 -12.26 23.59 -5.05
C ARG A 357 -11.45 22.45 -4.40
N GLY A 358 -10.92 21.54 -5.23
CA GLY A 358 -10.17 20.36 -4.81
C GLY A 358 -11.08 19.14 -4.60
N TYR A 359 -10.46 17.96 -4.61
CA TYR A 359 -11.19 16.69 -4.49
C TYR A 359 -11.49 16.33 -3.02
N TYR A 360 -12.00 17.28 -2.26
CA TYR A 360 -12.34 17.09 -0.86
C TYR A 360 -13.66 16.33 -0.71
N VAL A 361 -13.71 15.43 0.28
CA VAL A 361 -14.89 14.63 0.61
C VAL A 361 -15.28 14.90 2.05
N ARG A 362 -16.58 15.03 2.32
CA ARG A 362 -17.08 15.12 3.71
C ARG A 362 -16.80 13.80 4.43
N PRO A 363 -16.13 13.80 5.60
CA PRO A 363 -16.02 12.60 6.43
C PRO A 363 -17.43 12.15 6.79
N THR A 364 -17.75 10.91 6.40
CA THR A 364 -19.12 10.40 6.42
C THR A 364 -19.21 9.17 7.31
N VAL A 365 -20.22 9.14 8.18
CA VAL A 365 -20.58 7.99 9.00
C VAL A 365 -21.98 7.54 8.65
N PHE A 366 -22.08 6.29 8.22
CA PHE A 366 -23.34 5.56 8.08
C PHE A 366 -23.58 4.67 9.30
N SER A 367 -24.82 4.51 9.70
CA SER A 367 -25.23 3.58 10.77
C SER A 367 -26.44 2.76 10.35
N ASP A 368 -26.74 1.76 11.15
CA ASP A 368 -27.81 0.77 10.89
C ASP A 368 -27.65 0.12 9.51
N VAL A 369 -26.40 -0.12 9.11
CA VAL A 369 -26.04 -0.72 7.84
C VAL A 369 -26.12 -2.24 7.95
N SER A 370 -26.74 -2.90 6.96
CA SER A 370 -26.65 -4.34 6.81
C SER A 370 -25.43 -4.73 5.98
N ASN A 371 -24.84 -5.91 6.23
CA ASN A 371 -23.62 -6.36 5.55
C ASN A 371 -23.79 -6.53 4.02
N GLY A 372 -25.00 -6.69 3.50
CA GLY A 372 -25.29 -6.79 2.06
C GLY A 372 -25.51 -5.45 1.35
N MET A 373 -25.44 -4.31 2.03
CA MET A 373 -25.49 -2.99 1.38
C MET A 373 -24.20 -2.70 0.61
N SER A 374 -24.31 -1.99 -0.50
CA SER A 374 -23.16 -1.67 -1.38
C SER A 374 -22.01 -1.00 -0.64
N ILE A 375 -22.32 -0.12 0.31
CA ILE A 375 -21.33 0.58 1.15
C ILE A 375 -20.64 -0.32 2.19
N ALA A 376 -21.20 -1.50 2.50
CA ALA A 376 -20.58 -2.52 3.36
C ALA A 376 -19.77 -3.54 2.55
N GLU A 377 -20.14 -3.82 1.30
CA GLU A 377 -19.47 -4.79 0.43
C GLU A 377 -18.30 -4.21 -0.35
N GLN A 378 -18.49 -3.00 -0.94
CA GLN A 378 -17.51 -2.40 -1.83
C GLN A 378 -16.45 -1.60 -1.06
N GLU A 379 -15.20 -1.69 -1.51
CA GLU A 379 -14.13 -0.82 -1.06
C GLU A 379 -14.32 0.60 -1.57
N ILE A 380 -14.70 1.52 -0.69
CA ILE A 380 -14.98 2.93 -1.03
C ILE A 380 -13.67 3.68 -1.30
N PHE A 381 -12.65 3.46 -0.47
CA PHE A 381 -11.34 4.10 -0.53
C PHE A 381 -11.40 5.62 -0.36
N GLY A 382 -12.20 6.04 0.62
CA GLY A 382 -12.45 7.43 1.00
C GLY A 382 -12.90 7.51 2.47
N PRO A 383 -13.11 8.70 3.03
CA PRO A 383 -13.38 8.91 4.46
C PRO A 383 -14.83 8.55 4.83
N VAL A 384 -15.21 7.29 4.61
CA VAL A 384 -16.56 6.78 4.81
C VAL A 384 -16.54 5.55 5.73
N LEU A 385 -17.08 5.70 6.92
CA LEU A 385 -17.26 4.64 7.90
C LEU A 385 -18.68 4.10 7.85
N VAL A 386 -18.84 2.77 7.90
CA VAL A 386 -20.15 2.15 8.10
C VAL A 386 -20.21 1.43 9.44
N MET A 387 -21.27 1.68 10.22
CA MET A 387 -21.56 1.00 11.47
C MET A 387 -22.61 -0.08 11.23
N ILE A 388 -22.27 -1.31 11.60
CA ILE A 388 -23.10 -2.50 11.45
C ILE A 388 -23.44 -3.01 12.85
N PRO A 389 -24.73 -2.98 13.27
CA PRO A 389 -25.13 -3.54 14.56
C PRO A 389 -25.09 -5.06 14.53
N TYR A 390 -24.76 -5.68 15.68
CA TYR A 390 -24.83 -7.11 15.87
C TYR A 390 -25.49 -7.47 17.23
N ASP A 391 -26.08 -8.67 17.31
CA ASP A 391 -26.82 -9.13 18.49
C ASP A 391 -26.04 -10.16 19.32
N SER A 392 -25.02 -10.78 18.75
CA SER A 392 -24.13 -11.72 19.44
C SER A 392 -22.70 -11.67 18.88
N GLU A 393 -21.73 -12.06 19.71
CA GLU A 393 -20.32 -12.16 19.30
C GLU A 393 -20.13 -13.09 18.11
N GLU A 394 -20.85 -14.20 18.07
CA GLU A 394 -20.82 -15.15 16.95
C GLU A 394 -21.27 -14.49 15.64
N GLU A 395 -22.33 -13.69 15.70
CA GLU A 395 -22.79 -12.90 14.55
C GLU A 395 -21.76 -11.87 14.14
N ALA A 396 -21.11 -11.15 15.07
CA ALA A 396 -20.05 -10.20 14.76
C ALA A 396 -18.90 -10.87 14.00
N ILE A 397 -18.48 -12.05 14.43
CA ILE A 397 -17.42 -12.82 13.77
C ILE A 397 -17.88 -13.29 12.37
N GLN A 398 -19.13 -13.71 12.23
CA GLN A 398 -19.70 -14.08 10.93
C GLN A 398 -19.71 -12.90 9.96
N ILE A 399 -20.25 -11.75 10.38
CA ILE A 399 -20.26 -10.50 9.59
C ILE A 399 -18.83 -10.06 9.23
N ALA A 400 -17.90 -10.14 10.20
CA ALA A 400 -16.51 -9.78 9.97
C ALA A 400 -15.87 -10.59 8.83
N ASN A 401 -16.17 -11.89 8.78
CA ASN A 401 -15.64 -12.83 7.80
C ASN A 401 -16.44 -12.90 6.49
N ASP A 402 -17.68 -12.42 6.48
CA ASP A 402 -18.58 -12.42 5.32
C ASP A 402 -18.25 -11.22 4.40
N THR A 403 -17.16 -11.36 3.69
CA THR A 403 -16.63 -10.42 2.69
C THR A 403 -15.71 -11.19 1.74
N PRO A 404 -15.60 -10.80 0.47
CA PRO A 404 -14.60 -11.37 -0.43
C PRO A 404 -13.16 -11.00 -0.04
N TYR A 405 -12.98 -10.03 0.84
CA TYR A 405 -11.69 -9.54 1.30
C TYR A 405 -11.19 -10.23 2.59
N GLY A 406 -9.93 -9.98 2.93
CA GLY A 406 -9.30 -10.48 4.15
C GLY A 406 -7.92 -9.86 4.37
N LEU A 407 -7.80 -8.53 4.22
CA LEU A 407 -6.51 -7.85 4.42
C LEU A 407 -6.23 -7.64 5.91
N ALA A 408 -7.06 -6.86 6.59
CA ALA A 408 -6.91 -6.59 8.00
C ALA A 408 -8.22 -6.80 8.77
N GLY A 409 -8.12 -6.91 10.10
CA GLY A 409 -9.21 -6.92 11.06
C GLY A 409 -8.78 -6.26 12.37
N TYR A 410 -9.75 -5.75 13.12
CA TYR A 410 -9.51 -5.04 14.36
C TYR A 410 -10.48 -5.58 15.43
N VAL A 411 -10.00 -5.77 16.65
CA VAL A 411 -10.80 -6.25 17.79
C VAL A 411 -10.54 -5.34 18.97
N GLN A 412 -11.62 -4.83 19.58
CA GLN A 412 -11.57 -3.97 20.74
C GLN A 412 -12.28 -4.68 21.92
N SER A 413 -11.59 -4.84 23.03
CA SER A 413 -12.09 -5.51 24.24
C SER A 413 -11.41 -4.97 25.48
N GLY A 414 -12.11 -4.98 26.59
CA GLY A 414 -11.54 -4.74 27.92
C GLY A 414 -10.72 -5.92 28.45
N ASP A 415 -10.96 -7.12 27.93
CA ASP A 415 -10.23 -8.35 28.27
C ASP A 415 -9.33 -8.78 27.10
N LEU A 416 -8.02 -8.80 27.36
CA LEU A 416 -7.03 -9.14 26.33
C LEU A 416 -7.11 -10.62 25.89
N ASP A 417 -7.43 -11.54 26.76
CA ASP A 417 -7.55 -12.96 26.42
C ASP A 417 -8.80 -13.22 25.58
N HIS A 418 -9.88 -12.54 25.91
CA HIS A 418 -11.09 -12.53 25.09
C HIS A 418 -10.80 -11.93 23.70
N ALA A 419 -10.13 -10.78 23.62
CA ALA A 419 -9.74 -10.19 22.35
C ALA A 419 -8.89 -11.14 21.49
N ARG A 420 -7.94 -11.88 22.09
CA ARG A 420 -7.12 -12.89 21.41
C ARG A 420 -7.95 -14.04 20.83
N GLN A 421 -8.94 -14.51 21.58
CA GLN A 421 -9.85 -15.57 21.12
C GLN A 421 -10.65 -15.12 19.90
N VAL A 422 -11.23 -13.93 19.93
CA VAL A 422 -11.97 -13.36 18.80
C VAL A 422 -11.04 -13.13 17.63
N ALA A 423 -9.87 -12.51 17.86
CA ALA A 423 -8.88 -12.24 16.81
C ALA A 423 -8.44 -13.51 16.07
N SER A 424 -8.27 -14.64 16.76
CA SER A 424 -7.89 -15.92 16.16
C SER A 424 -8.94 -16.48 15.18
N ARG A 425 -10.18 -15.97 15.23
CA ARG A 425 -11.31 -16.39 14.40
C ARG A 425 -11.53 -15.47 13.19
N ILE A 426 -10.82 -14.35 13.11
CA ILE A 426 -10.92 -13.41 11.98
C ILE A 426 -10.03 -13.87 10.83
N ARG A 427 -10.63 -14.03 9.64
CA ARG A 427 -9.94 -14.49 8.44
C ARG A 427 -9.31 -13.33 7.66
N ALA A 428 -8.25 -12.77 8.22
CA ALA A 428 -7.47 -11.69 7.63
C ALA A 428 -5.96 -11.94 7.81
N GLY A 429 -5.15 -11.30 6.99
CA GLY A 429 -3.70 -11.42 7.06
C GLY A 429 -3.10 -10.72 8.28
N ASN A 430 -3.73 -9.63 8.74
CA ASN A 430 -3.34 -8.91 9.94
C ASN A 430 -4.56 -8.70 10.85
N VAL A 431 -4.41 -8.94 12.15
CA VAL A 431 -5.46 -8.62 13.13
C VAL A 431 -4.86 -7.80 14.27
N HIS A 432 -5.45 -6.63 14.52
CA HIS A 432 -4.97 -5.65 15.50
C HIS A 432 -5.89 -5.62 16.73
N ILE A 433 -5.32 -5.82 17.91
CA ILE A 433 -6.06 -5.78 19.17
C ILE A 433 -5.86 -4.41 19.83
N ASN A 434 -6.96 -3.77 20.23
CA ASN A 434 -6.96 -2.52 20.99
C ASN A 434 -6.10 -1.39 20.40
N GLY A 435 -6.04 -1.32 19.06
CA GLY A 435 -5.30 -0.28 18.36
C GLY A 435 -3.79 -0.50 18.32
N ALA A 436 -3.31 -1.73 18.56
CA ALA A 436 -1.90 -2.05 18.38
C ALA A 436 -1.46 -1.77 16.95
N SER A 437 -0.37 -1.02 16.81
CA SER A 437 0.26 -0.77 15.51
C SER A 437 1.17 -1.94 15.15
N PRO A 438 1.16 -2.43 13.90
CA PRO A 438 2.13 -3.41 13.46
C PRO A 438 3.53 -2.78 13.42
N GLY A 439 4.55 -3.52 13.81
CA GLY A 439 5.93 -3.21 13.47
C GLY A 439 6.18 -3.49 11.98
N MET A 440 7.28 -2.95 11.42
CA MET A 440 7.69 -3.28 10.05
C MET A 440 8.39 -4.65 9.95
N ASP A 441 8.58 -5.30 11.07
CA ASP A 441 9.15 -6.64 11.23
C ASP A 441 8.13 -7.78 11.14
N VAL A 442 6.82 -7.44 11.18
CA VAL A 442 5.73 -8.43 11.02
C VAL A 442 5.26 -8.49 9.57
N PRO A 443 4.78 -9.66 9.09
CA PRO A 443 4.31 -9.80 7.72
C PRO A 443 3.04 -8.97 7.48
N PHE A 444 2.94 -8.38 6.29
CA PHE A 444 1.75 -7.72 5.78
C PHE A 444 1.24 -8.43 4.54
N GLY A 445 -0.08 -8.58 4.40
CA GLY A 445 -0.70 -9.17 3.22
C GLY A 445 -2.04 -9.81 3.49
N GLY A 446 -2.82 -10.03 2.43
CA GLY A 446 -4.22 -10.41 2.53
C GLY A 446 -4.51 -11.90 2.38
N TYR A 447 -5.73 -12.28 2.79
CA TYR A 447 -6.41 -13.52 2.48
C TYR A 447 -7.43 -13.26 1.36
N LYS A 448 -7.94 -14.31 0.75
CA LYS A 448 -9.04 -14.25 -0.24
C LYS A 448 -8.70 -13.28 -1.39
N GLN A 449 -9.63 -12.37 -1.77
CA GLN A 449 -9.42 -11.40 -2.84
C GLN A 449 -8.60 -10.16 -2.43
N SER A 450 -8.09 -10.12 -1.20
CA SER A 450 -7.09 -9.11 -0.79
C SER A 450 -5.68 -9.46 -1.23
N GLY A 451 -5.47 -10.59 -1.86
CA GLY A 451 -4.22 -10.94 -2.52
C GLY A 451 -3.54 -12.20 -1.99
N ASN A 452 -2.29 -12.36 -2.39
CA ASN A 452 -1.44 -13.49 -2.04
C ASN A 452 0.02 -13.02 -1.88
N GLY A 453 0.84 -13.88 -1.27
CA GLY A 453 2.19 -13.47 -0.85
C GLY A 453 2.17 -12.68 0.46
N ARG A 454 3.35 -12.24 0.87
CA ARG A 454 3.53 -11.37 2.05
C ARG A 454 4.62 -10.36 1.78
N GLU A 455 4.35 -9.16 2.24
CA GLU A 455 5.34 -8.08 2.31
C GLU A 455 5.78 -7.89 3.77
N TRP A 456 6.77 -7.06 4.00
CA TRP A 456 7.34 -6.64 5.26
C TRP A 456 8.05 -7.75 6.05
N GLY A 457 8.94 -7.35 6.92
CA GLY A 457 9.70 -8.25 7.75
C GLY A 457 10.50 -9.28 6.95
N ALA A 458 10.93 -10.34 7.59
CA ALA A 458 11.64 -11.44 6.94
C ALA A 458 10.77 -12.21 5.92
N HIS A 459 9.46 -12.21 6.12
CA HIS A 459 8.51 -12.83 5.19
C HIS A 459 8.47 -12.12 3.84
N GLY A 460 8.70 -10.79 3.81
CA GLY A 460 8.77 -10.01 2.58
C GLY A 460 9.93 -10.38 1.66
N PHE A 461 10.95 -11.12 2.16
CA PHE A 461 12.05 -11.62 1.32
C PHE A 461 11.67 -12.89 0.57
N THR A 462 10.72 -13.67 1.10
CA THR A 462 10.43 -15.05 0.65
C THR A 462 10.00 -15.09 -0.81
N ASP A 463 9.18 -14.15 -1.23
CA ASP A 463 8.62 -14.14 -2.59
C ASP A 463 9.68 -13.76 -3.65
N TYR A 464 10.75 -13.06 -3.26
CA TYR A 464 11.87 -12.69 -4.13
C TYR A 464 12.97 -13.77 -4.21
N LEU A 465 12.74 -14.95 -3.61
CA LEU A 465 13.71 -16.03 -3.53
C LEU A 465 13.17 -17.31 -4.19
N GLU A 466 14.04 -18.00 -4.93
CA GLU A 466 13.84 -19.39 -5.33
C GLU A 466 14.50 -20.31 -4.33
N ILE A 467 13.91 -21.51 -4.13
CA ILE A 467 14.41 -22.52 -3.21
C ILE A 467 14.98 -23.68 -4.02
N LYS A 468 16.28 -23.94 -3.89
CA LYS A 468 17.00 -25.02 -4.56
C LYS A 468 17.45 -26.07 -3.56
N ALA A 469 17.18 -27.33 -3.83
CA ALA A 469 17.74 -28.45 -3.09
C ALA A 469 18.95 -29.05 -3.84
N ILE A 470 20.09 -29.16 -3.14
CA ILE A 470 21.30 -29.80 -3.66
C ILE A 470 21.49 -31.09 -2.88
N SER A 471 21.30 -32.24 -3.53
CA SER A 471 21.43 -33.57 -2.93
C SER A 471 22.87 -34.08 -3.03
N GLY A 472 23.36 -34.71 -1.98
CA GLY A 472 24.74 -35.23 -1.93
C GLY A 472 25.78 -34.10 -1.81
N PHE A 473 25.42 -33.02 -1.13
CA PHE A 473 26.30 -31.86 -0.88
C PHE A 473 27.49 -32.22 0.01
N GLU A 474 27.27 -33.09 1.01
CA GLU A 474 28.31 -33.73 1.79
C GLU A 474 28.35 -35.22 1.47
N ALA A 475 29.56 -35.81 1.55
CA ALA A 475 29.70 -37.25 1.41
C ALA A 475 28.93 -37.96 2.54
N ALA A 476 28.19 -39.00 2.21
CA ALA A 476 27.42 -39.79 3.16
C ALA A 476 28.32 -40.49 4.19
#